data_1855a1ff68a665dccf156118bdc2e93a
#
_entry.id   1855a1ff68a665dccf156118bdc2e93a
#
_cell.length_a   1.000
_cell.length_b   1.000
_cell.length_c   1.000
_cell.angle_alpha   90.00
_cell.angle_beta   90.00
_cell.angle_gamma   90.00
#
_symmetry.space_group_name_H-M   'P 1'
#
loop_
_entity.id
_entity.type
_entity.pdbx_description
1 polymer ?
#
loop_
_entity_poly.entity_id
_entity_poly.type
_entity_poly.pdbx_seq_one_letter_code
_entity_poly.pdbx_strand_id
1 'polypeptide(L)'
;MGVTQRGREFPGEFADVLIAAQAGEPLALRELFDWLSPAVAGFLRSRGAHDPDGSANEVFLRAFRTIQTFSGDDQRLRTWVFTITRNLLIDERRAAARRVELVFDDGRAPGREPRGDAEADALIALRDERVAELLAHLSPDQREVIALRVIADLSVDQVAAITGRGYEAVKALHRRGIAALRRAIEREGVPR
;
A
#
# COMPACT_ATOMS: atom_id res chain seq x y z
N MET A 1 9.88 -24.48 6.97
CA MET A 1 8.45 -24.66 6.72
C MET A 1 7.94 -23.39 6.07
N GLY A 2 7.65 -23.46 4.76
CA GLY A 2 7.19 -22.33 3.98
C GLY A 2 5.76 -22.00 4.36
N VAL A 3 5.52 -20.79 4.82
CA VAL A 3 4.17 -20.24 4.91
C VAL A 3 3.72 -20.05 3.47
N THR A 4 2.82 -20.93 3.05
CA THR A 4 2.19 -20.91 1.73
C THR A 4 1.43 -19.60 1.58
N GLN A 5 1.91 -18.73 0.72
CA GLN A 5 1.22 -17.51 0.27
C GLN A 5 -0.02 -17.90 -0.57
N ARG A 6 -1.08 -18.36 0.11
CA ARG A 6 -2.38 -18.63 -0.49
C ARG A 6 -3.35 -17.54 -0.06
N GLY A 7 -3.34 -16.39 -0.67
CA GLY A 7 -4.33 -15.45 -0.23
C GLY A 7 -4.60 -14.26 -1.13
N ARG A 8 -3.80 -14.07 -2.16
CA ARG A 8 -3.90 -12.86 -2.96
C ARG A 8 -3.68 -13.05 -4.46
N GLU A 9 -3.76 -14.29 -4.93
CA GLU A 9 -3.95 -14.55 -6.35
C GLU A 9 -5.27 -13.94 -6.80
N PHE A 10 -5.33 -13.52 -8.06
CA PHE A 10 -6.57 -13.01 -8.64
C PHE A 10 -7.66 -14.11 -8.58
N PRO A 11 -8.87 -13.80 -8.09
CA PRO A 11 -9.95 -14.79 -8.00
C PRO A 11 -10.57 -15.01 -9.38
N GLY A 12 -10.07 -15.94 -10.18
CA GLY A 12 -10.62 -16.25 -11.50
C GLY A 12 -9.55 -16.29 -12.59
N GLU A 13 -10.00 -16.27 -13.84
CA GLU A 13 -9.13 -16.27 -15.03
C GLU A 13 -8.60 -14.86 -15.29
N PHE A 14 -7.47 -14.52 -14.71
CA PHE A 14 -6.85 -13.19 -14.82
C PHE A 14 -6.67 -12.72 -16.26
N ALA A 15 -6.30 -13.62 -17.17
CA ALA A 15 -6.04 -13.28 -18.57
C ALA A 15 -7.29 -12.72 -19.26
N ASP A 16 -8.46 -13.31 -19.02
CA ASP A 16 -9.72 -12.89 -19.61
C ASP A 16 -10.15 -11.53 -19.05
N VAL A 17 -10.02 -11.35 -17.73
CA VAL A 17 -10.33 -10.06 -17.09
C VAL A 17 -9.37 -8.98 -17.55
N LEU A 18 -8.09 -9.27 -17.74
CA LEU A 18 -7.13 -8.32 -18.27
C LEU A 18 -7.48 -7.88 -19.70
N ILE A 19 -7.83 -8.82 -20.59
CA ILE A 19 -8.24 -8.51 -21.97
C ILE A 19 -9.48 -7.61 -21.98
N ALA A 20 -10.49 -7.94 -21.18
CA ALA A 20 -11.71 -7.16 -21.06
C ALA A 20 -11.42 -5.74 -20.47
N ALA A 21 -10.58 -5.64 -19.46
CA ALA A 21 -10.18 -4.36 -18.87
C ALA A 21 -9.41 -3.49 -19.88
N GLN A 22 -8.55 -4.09 -20.70
CA GLN A 22 -7.84 -3.41 -21.79
C GLN A 22 -8.78 -2.94 -22.91
N ALA A 23 -9.89 -3.64 -23.13
CA ALA A 23 -10.97 -3.19 -24.02
C ALA A 23 -11.84 -2.09 -23.40
N GLY A 24 -11.62 -1.74 -22.12
CA GLY A 24 -12.37 -0.70 -21.41
C GLY A 24 -13.68 -1.19 -20.77
N GLU A 25 -13.87 -2.50 -20.63
CA GLU A 25 -15.08 -3.07 -20.02
C GLU A 25 -15.18 -2.67 -18.54
N PRO A 26 -16.27 -1.97 -18.12
CA PRO A 26 -16.36 -1.42 -16.76
C PRO A 26 -16.35 -2.48 -15.65
N LEU A 27 -16.94 -3.65 -15.91
CA LEU A 27 -16.98 -4.74 -14.93
C LEU A 27 -15.58 -5.31 -14.68
N ALA A 28 -14.78 -5.51 -15.72
CA ALA A 28 -13.41 -6.01 -15.61
C ALA A 28 -12.51 -5.01 -14.89
N LEU A 29 -12.63 -3.72 -15.18
CA LEU A 29 -11.92 -2.65 -14.45
C LEU A 29 -12.30 -2.64 -12.97
N ARG A 30 -13.59 -2.84 -12.66
CA ARG A 30 -14.08 -2.93 -11.29
C ARG A 30 -13.51 -4.15 -10.56
N GLU A 31 -13.46 -5.32 -11.19
CA GLU A 31 -12.86 -6.52 -10.59
C GLU A 31 -11.39 -6.32 -10.22
N LEU A 32 -10.61 -5.70 -11.10
CA LEU A 32 -9.22 -5.35 -10.81
C LEU A 32 -9.10 -4.34 -9.67
N PHE A 33 -10.00 -3.36 -9.63
CA PHE A 33 -10.08 -2.38 -8.55
C PHE A 33 -10.41 -3.06 -7.21
N ASP A 34 -11.49 -3.83 -7.14
CA ASP A 34 -11.96 -4.49 -5.92
C ASP A 34 -10.91 -5.47 -5.37
N TRP A 35 -10.15 -6.12 -6.26
CA TRP A 35 -9.06 -7.01 -5.87
C TRP A 35 -7.87 -6.29 -5.23
N LEU A 36 -7.44 -5.15 -5.77
CA LEU A 36 -6.20 -4.48 -5.35
C LEU A 36 -6.41 -3.29 -4.39
N SER A 37 -7.58 -2.62 -4.43
CA SER A 37 -7.80 -1.38 -3.68
C SER A 37 -7.63 -1.54 -2.16
N PRO A 38 -8.03 -2.65 -1.50
CA PRO A 38 -7.79 -2.80 -0.07
C PRO A 38 -6.30 -2.81 0.30
N ALA A 39 -5.48 -3.46 -0.54
CA ALA A 39 -4.04 -3.53 -0.31
C ALA A 39 -3.35 -2.19 -0.62
N VAL A 40 -3.78 -1.48 -1.67
CA VAL A 40 -3.28 -0.14 -2.02
C VAL A 40 -3.61 0.87 -0.92
N ALA A 41 -4.86 0.94 -0.48
CA ALA A 41 -5.28 1.82 0.62
C ALA A 41 -4.57 1.47 1.93
N GLY A 42 -4.43 0.19 2.26
CA GLY A 42 -3.68 -0.29 3.42
C GLY A 42 -2.20 0.11 3.38
N PHE A 43 -1.56 0.00 2.20
CA PHE A 43 -0.18 0.48 2.02
C PHE A 43 -0.08 1.99 2.22
N LEU A 44 -0.97 2.77 1.60
CA LEU A 44 -0.98 4.23 1.72
C LEU A 44 -1.18 4.67 3.18
N ARG A 45 -2.13 4.05 3.91
CA ARG A 45 -2.33 4.28 5.36
C ARG A 45 -1.07 3.97 6.17
N SER A 46 -0.46 2.82 5.93
CA SER A 46 0.76 2.40 6.62
C SER A 46 1.94 3.35 6.40
N ARG A 47 1.90 4.11 5.30
CA ARG A 47 2.92 5.09 4.91
C ARG A 47 2.57 6.52 5.31
N GLY A 48 1.43 6.73 5.97
CA GLY A 48 0.98 8.03 6.46
C GLY A 48 0.52 8.97 5.34
N ALA A 49 -0.14 8.45 4.31
CA ALA A 49 -0.83 9.28 3.32
C ALA A 49 -1.92 10.10 4.01
N HIS A 50 -2.09 11.37 3.61
CA HIS A 50 -3.09 12.26 4.20
C HIS A 50 -4.52 11.81 3.87
N ASP A 51 -4.75 11.44 2.62
CA ASP A 51 -6.01 10.90 2.11
C ASP A 51 -5.74 9.57 1.40
N PRO A 52 -5.69 8.45 2.14
CA PRO A 52 -5.36 7.15 1.56
C PRO A 52 -6.35 6.67 0.52
N ASP A 53 -7.63 6.98 0.68
CA ASP A 53 -8.69 6.53 -0.21
C ASP A 53 -8.72 7.37 -1.50
N GLY A 54 -8.56 8.69 -1.40
CA GLY A 54 -8.37 9.57 -2.56
C GLY A 54 -7.10 9.26 -3.33
N SER A 55 -5.98 9.03 -2.63
CA SER A 55 -4.72 8.62 -3.26
C SER A 55 -4.86 7.25 -3.93
N ALA A 56 -5.61 6.29 -3.33
CA ALA A 56 -5.88 5.01 -3.97
C ALA A 56 -6.68 5.18 -5.27
N ASN A 57 -7.71 6.01 -5.28
CA ASN A 57 -8.46 6.32 -6.50
C ASN A 57 -7.56 6.92 -7.59
N GLU A 58 -6.67 7.83 -7.23
CA GLU A 58 -5.71 8.43 -8.19
C GLU A 58 -4.74 7.37 -8.75
N VAL A 59 -4.29 6.40 -7.92
CA VAL A 59 -3.48 5.27 -8.38
C VAL A 59 -4.22 4.49 -9.46
N PHE A 60 -5.48 4.14 -9.24
CA PHE A 60 -6.26 3.37 -10.21
C PHE A 60 -6.60 4.18 -11.47
N LEU A 61 -6.87 5.47 -11.34
CA LEU A 61 -7.03 6.34 -12.51
C LEU A 61 -5.77 6.35 -13.38
N ARG A 62 -4.58 6.44 -12.78
CA ARG A 62 -3.30 6.35 -13.53
C ARG A 62 -3.09 4.97 -14.14
N ALA A 63 -3.34 3.91 -13.37
CA ALA A 63 -3.21 2.55 -13.86
C ALA A 63 -4.16 2.28 -15.04
N PHE A 64 -5.43 2.58 -14.91
CA PHE A 64 -6.41 2.28 -15.94
C PHE A 64 -6.25 3.13 -17.22
N ARG A 65 -5.72 4.35 -17.11
CA ARG A 65 -5.35 5.14 -18.30
C ARG A 65 -4.30 4.47 -19.18
N THR A 66 -3.47 3.62 -18.60
CA THR A 66 -2.33 2.99 -19.29
C THR A 66 -2.40 1.47 -19.31
N ILE A 67 -3.51 0.87 -18.84
CA ILE A 67 -3.67 -0.59 -18.75
C ILE A 67 -3.55 -1.28 -20.12
N GLN A 68 -3.90 -0.58 -21.20
CA GLN A 68 -3.78 -1.09 -22.57
C GLN A 68 -2.32 -1.44 -22.94
N THR A 69 -1.34 -0.81 -22.30
CA THR A 69 0.09 -1.08 -22.56
C THR A 69 0.66 -2.15 -21.62
N PHE A 70 -0.12 -2.59 -20.63
CA PHE A 70 0.32 -3.59 -19.68
C PHE A 70 0.32 -4.99 -20.32
N SER A 71 1.35 -5.79 -20.00
CA SER A 71 1.41 -7.21 -20.33
C SER A 71 2.04 -8.00 -19.20
N GLY A 72 1.41 -9.10 -18.80
CA GLY A 72 1.90 -9.96 -17.73
C GLY A 72 0.77 -10.65 -16.98
N ASP A 73 1.17 -11.35 -15.95
CA ASP A 73 0.29 -12.04 -15.01
C ASP A 73 -0.23 -11.10 -13.89
N ASP A 74 -1.05 -11.64 -13.01
CA ASP A 74 -1.63 -10.95 -11.86
C ASP A 74 -0.54 -10.42 -10.91
N GLN A 75 0.56 -11.15 -10.70
CA GLN A 75 1.68 -10.75 -9.87
C GLN A 75 2.44 -9.56 -10.47
N ARG A 76 2.58 -9.53 -11.79
CA ARG A 76 3.15 -8.38 -12.50
C ARG A 76 2.24 -7.17 -12.44
N LEU A 77 0.91 -7.36 -12.58
CA LEU A 77 -0.05 -6.27 -12.42
C LEU A 77 0.03 -5.68 -11.01
N ARG A 78 0.08 -6.52 -10.00
CA ARG A 78 0.26 -6.09 -8.61
C ARG A 78 1.54 -5.26 -8.45
N THR A 79 2.67 -5.77 -8.93
CA THR A 79 3.96 -5.06 -8.88
C THR A 79 3.88 -3.69 -9.56
N TRP A 80 3.24 -3.64 -10.72
CA TRP A 80 3.08 -2.41 -11.49
C TRP A 80 2.19 -1.39 -10.77
N VAL A 81 1.04 -1.79 -10.24
CA VAL A 81 0.16 -0.92 -9.44
C VAL A 81 0.88 -0.38 -8.20
N PHE A 82 1.65 -1.22 -7.49
CA PHE A 82 2.41 -0.76 -6.33
C PHE A 82 3.61 0.14 -6.70
N THR A 83 4.14 0.03 -7.90
CA THR A 83 5.11 1.00 -8.43
C THR A 83 4.45 2.37 -8.60
N ILE A 84 3.24 2.43 -9.18
CA ILE A 84 2.47 3.66 -9.33
C ILE A 84 2.14 4.25 -7.95
N THR A 85 1.68 3.40 -7.01
CA THR A 85 1.32 3.81 -5.64
C THR A 85 2.49 4.45 -4.92
N ARG A 86 3.67 3.82 -4.99
CA ARG A 86 4.89 4.34 -4.36
C ARG A 86 5.31 5.68 -4.97
N ASN A 87 5.28 5.79 -6.29
CA ASN A 87 5.65 7.02 -6.98
C ASN A 87 4.71 8.17 -6.63
N LEU A 88 3.38 7.92 -6.60
CA LEU A 88 2.39 8.89 -6.16
C LEU A 88 2.71 9.41 -4.76
N LEU A 89 2.95 8.51 -3.81
CA LEU A 89 3.26 8.88 -2.44
C LEU A 89 4.56 9.71 -2.30
N ILE A 90 5.57 9.42 -3.12
CA ILE A 90 6.80 10.22 -3.17
C ILE A 90 6.51 11.62 -3.71
N ASP A 91 5.69 11.72 -4.75
CA ASP A 91 5.32 13.00 -5.37
C ASP A 91 4.48 13.86 -4.41
N GLU A 92 3.52 13.27 -3.70
CA GLU A 92 2.72 13.95 -2.66
C GLU A 92 3.61 14.51 -1.55
N ARG A 93 4.57 13.72 -1.05
CA ARG A 93 5.50 14.18 -0.02
C ARG A 93 6.39 15.31 -0.50
N ARG A 94 6.89 15.23 -1.73
CA ARG A 94 7.68 16.31 -2.34
C ARG A 94 6.84 17.58 -2.52
N ALA A 95 5.58 17.44 -2.92
CA ALA A 95 4.66 18.56 -3.05
C ALA A 95 4.34 19.20 -1.70
N ALA A 96 4.11 18.38 -0.65
CA ALA A 96 3.89 18.86 0.71
C ALA A 96 5.12 19.59 1.27
N ALA A 97 6.32 19.06 1.09
CA ALA A 97 7.57 19.69 1.51
C ALA A 97 7.75 21.07 0.86
N ARG A 98 7.52 21.19 -0.46
CA ARG A 98 7.58 22.47 -1.16
C ARG A 98 6.53 23.49 -0.68
N ARG A 99 5.32 23.03 -0.30
CA ARG A 99 4.29 23.92 0.27
C ARG A 99 4.68 24.45 1.64
N VAL A 100 5.28 23.63 2.49
CA VAL A 100 5.77 24.05 3.81
C VAL A 100 6.87 25.11 3.67
N GLU A 101 7.75 25.01 2.68
CA GLU A 101 8.76 26.04 2.40
C GLU A 101 8.15 27.36 1.92
N LEU A 102 6.96 27.33 1.29
CA LEU A 102 6.28 28.52 0.76
C LEU A 102 5.27 29.13 1.74
N VAL A 103 4.84 28.41 2.78
CA VAL A 103 3.83 28.83 3.75
C VAL A 103 4.43 28.81 5.15
N PHE A 104 5.21 29.83 5.47
CA PHE A 104 5.35 30.30 6.85
C PHE A 104 4.18 31.25 7.15
N ASP A 105 2.95 30.79 7.00
CA ASP A 105 1.78 31.39 7.67
C ASP A 105 0.53 30.50 7.47
N ASP A 106 -0.28 30.41 8.56
CA ASP A 106 -1.58 29.76 8.73
C ASP A 106 -1.62 28.24 8.95
N GLY A 107 -1.57 27.90 10.25
CA GLY A 107 -1.93 26.60 10.77
C GLY A 107 -3.42 26.28 10.63
N ARG A 108 -3.80 25.52 9.62
CA ARG A 108 -5.11 24.84 9.59
C ARG A 108 -4.98 23.51 8.85
N ALA A 109 -4.93 22.42 9.61
CA ALA A 109 -5.13 21.07 9.06
C ALA A 109 -6.62 20.90 8.73
N PRO A 110 -7.00 20.49 7.52
CA PRO A 110 -8.39 20.12 7.22
C PRO A 110 -8.76 18.84 7.94
N GLY A 111 -9.81 18.90 8.75
CA GLY A 111 -10.39 17.75 9.44
C GLY A 111 -11.03 16.78 8.43
N ARG A 112 -10.91 15.50 8.73
CA ARG A 112 -11.58 14.40 8.02
C ARG A 112 -13.06 14.41 8.44
N GLU A 113 -13.98 14.49 7.48
CA GLU A 113 -15.39 14.20 7.75
C GLU A 113 -15.63 12.67 7.73
N PRO A 114 -16.26 12.10 8.78
CA PRO A 114 -16.60 10.68 8.80
C PRO A 114 -17.74 10.39 7.82
N ARG A 115 -17.57 9.40 6.96
CA ARG A 115 -18.65 8.79 6.17
C ARG A 115 -18.68 7.30 6.47
N GLY A 116 -19.76 6.84 7.12
CA GLY A 116 -19.98 5.41 7.34
C GLY A 116 -20.66 5.08 8.67
N ASP A 117 -20.91 3.81 8.90
CA ASP A 117 -21.47 3.25 10.13
C ASP A 117 -20.51 3.49 11.30
N ALA A 118 -20.89 4.35 12.24
CA ALA A 118 -20.01 4.90 13.27
C ALA A 118 -19.30 3.83 14.14
N GLU A 119 -19.90 2.66 14.31
CA GLU A 119 -19.33 1.57 15.11
C GLU A 119 -18.28 0.77 14.33
N ALA A 120 -18.54 0.47 13.07
CA ALA A 120 -17.58 -0.17 12.17
C ALA A 120 -16.40 0.76 11.89
N ASP A 121 -16.64 2.05 11.67
CA ASP A 121 -15.60 3.06 11.46
C ASP A 121 -14.73 3.26 12.71
N ALA A 122 -15.32 3.22 13.92
CA ALA A 122 -14.57 3.31 15.18
C ALA A 122 -13.64 2.09 15.38
N LEU A 123 -14.11 0.88 15.07
CA LEU A 123 -13.32 -0.35 15.14
C LEU A 123 -12.17 -0.34 14.11
N ILE A 124 -12.42 0.15 12.90
CA ILE A 124 -11.40 0.31 11.86
C ILE A 124 -10.38 1.36 12.30
N ALA A 125 -10.84 2.49 12.84
CA ALA A 125 -9.96 3.56 13.34
C ALA A 125 -9.04 3.06 14.47
N LEU A 126 -9.55 2.32 15.44
CA LEU A 126 -8.77 1.71 16.52
C LEU A 126 -7.74 0.70 16.00
N ARG A 127 -8.11 -0.10 14.99
CA ARG A 127 -7.17 -1.04 14.34
C ARG A 127 -6.07 -0.31 13.57
N ASP A 128 -6.46 0.75 12.85
CA ASP A 128 -5.52 1.57 12.09
C ASP A 128 -4.55 2.32 13.02
N GLU A 129 -5.04 2.84 14.16
CA GLU A 129 -4.22 3.49 15.19
C GLU A 129 -3.22 2.51 15.80
N ARG A 130 -3.66 1.31 16.16
CA ARG A 130 -2.78 0.26 16.69
C ARG A 130 -1.71 -0.18 15.70
N VAL A 131 -2.08 -0.34 14.43
CA VAL A 131 -1.13 -0.65 13.35
C VAL A 131 -0.14 0.51 13.16
N ALA A 132 -0.61 1.75 13.20
CA ALA A 132 0.23 2.94 13.08
C ALA A 132 1.26 3.02 14.23
N GLU A 133 0.85 2.76 15.48
CA GLU A 133 1.75 2.69 16.63
C GLU A 133 2.85 1.64 16.45
N LEU A 134 2.49 0.42 16.08
CA LEU A 134 3.46 -0.64 15.81
C LEU A 134 4.44 -0.27 14.69
N LEU A 135 3.92 0.33 13.63
CA LEU A 135 4.74 0.78 12.50
C LEU A 135 5.63 1.98 12.87
N ALA A 136 5.31 2.77 13.90
CA ALA A 136 6.14 3.86 14.39
C ALA A 136 7.49 3.37 14.94
N HIS A 137 7.57 2.12 15.40
CA HIS A 137 8.81 1.49 15.83
C HIS A 137 9.78 1.11 14.70
N LEU A 138 9.34 1.24 13.45
CA LEU A 138 10.15 0.93 12.27
C LEU A 138 10.81 2.18 11.70
N SER A 139 12.07 2.05 11.26
CA SER A 139 12.65 3.09 10.40
C SER A 139 11.83 3.25 9.11
N PRO A 140 11.91 4.42 8.43
CA PRO A 140 11.17 4.63 7.17
C PRO A 140 11.39 3.53 6.13
N ASP A 141 12.64 3.05 5.99
CA ASP A 141 13.01 1.98 5.07
C ASP A 141 12.46 0.61 5.48
N GLN A 142 12.50 0.29 6.77
CA GLN A 142 11.92 -0.94 7.30
C GLN A 142 10.40 -0.95 7.10
N ARG A 143 9.74 0.18 7.38
CA ARG A 143 8.30 0.34 7.21
C ARG A 143 7.89 0.16 5.74
N GLU A 144 8.64 0.74 4.80
CA GLU A 144 8.38 0.56 3.37
C GLU A 144 8.48 -0.90 2.96
N VAL A 145 9.58 -1.57 3.32
CA VAL A 145 9.79 -2.97 2.96
C VAL A 145 8.75 -3.89 3.61
N ILE A 146 8.43 -3.67 4.89
CA ILE A 146 7.40 -4.45 5.59
C ILE A 146 6.03 -4.24 4.93
N ALA A 147 5.64 -3.01 4.63
CA ALA A 147 4.37 -2.74 3.98
C ALA A 147 4.27 -3.39 2.59
N LEU A 148 5.32 -3.31 1.76
CA LEU A 148 5.35 -3.96 0.45
C LEU A 148 5.35 -5.50 0.57
N ARG A 149 6.02 -6.07 1.58
CA ARG A 149 6.08 -7.53 1.78
C ARG A 149 4.81 -8.13 2.40
N VAL A 150 4.17 -7.39 3.32
CA VAL A 150 3.06 -7.91 4.13
C VAL A 150 1.70 -7.44 3.62
N ILE A 151 1.56 -6.14 3.33
CA ILE A 151 0.28 -5.58 2.88
C ILE A 151 0.10 -5.78 1.37
N ALA A 152 1.14 -5.48 0.60
CA ALA A 152 1.11 -5.63 -0.86
C ALA A 152 1.40 -7.07 -1.32
N ASP A 153 1.86 -7.96 -0.43
CA ASP A 153 2.19 -9.36 -0.70
C ASP A 153 3.17 -9.55 -1.87
N LEU A 154 4.17 -8.71 -1.93
CA LEU A 154 5.19 -8.74 -2.99
C LEU A 154 6.38 -9.62 -2.60
N SER A 155 7.00 -10.30 -3.56
CA SER A 155 8.25 -11.04 -3.36
C SER A 155 9.42 -10.09 -3.04
N VAL A 156 10.54 -10.64 -2.57
CA VAL A 156 11.76 -9.85 -2.33
C VAL A 156 12.26 -9.19 -3.62
N ASP A 157 12.20 -9.91 -4.74
CA ASP A 157 12.60 -9.40 -6.06
C ASP A 157 11.72 -8.26 -6.53
N GLN A 158 10.39 -8.40 -6.35
CA GLN A 158 9.44 -7.34 -6.69
C GLN A 158 9.65 -6.09 -5.84
N VAL A 159 9.88 -6.25 -4.52
CA VAL A 159 10.20 -5.12 -3.63
C VAL A 159 11.54 -4.49 -4.01
N ALA A 160 12.54 -5.28 -4.37
CA ALA A 160 13.83 -4.78 -4.86
C ALA A 160 13.64 -3.93 -6.12
N ALA A 161 12.89 -4.43 -7.10
CA ALA A 161 12.57 -3.70 -8.33
C ALA A 161 11.82 -2.38 -8.06
N ILE A 162 10.78 -2.39 -7.20
CA ILE A 162 9.99 -1.20 -6.86
C ILE A 162 10.82 -0.14 -6.13
N THR A 163 11.67 -0.59 -5.17
CA THR A 163 12.41 0.34 -4.30
C THR A 163 13.76 0.78 -4.86
N GLY A 164 14.25 0.11 -5.91
CA GLY A 164 15.59 0.29 -6.45
C GLY A 164 16.70 -0.22 -5.51
N ARG A 165 16.37 -1.09 -4.54
CA ARG A 165 17.30 -1.66 -3.58
C ARG A 165 17.81 -3.02 -4.04
N GLY A 166 19.01 -3.41 -3.63
CA GLY A 166 19.50 -4.76 -3.87
C GLY A 166 18.71 -5.81 -3.07
N TYR A 167 18.62 -7.03 -3.62
CA TYR A 167 17.91 -8.18 -3.02
C TYR A 167 18.29 -8.43 -1.55
N GLU A 168 19.58 -8.47 -1.24
CA GLU A 168 20.07 -8.72 0.13
C GLU A 168 19.74 -7.54 1.07
N ALA A 169 19.70 -6.30 0.58
CA ALA A 169 19.30 -5.15 1.36
C ALA A 169 17.81 -5.25 1.76
N VAL A 170 16.95 -5.66 0.83
CA VAL A 170 15.51 -5.89 1.11
C VAL A 170 15.33 -6.99 2.15
N LYS A 171 16.03 -8.13 2.01
CA LYS A 171 16.00 -9.22 3.02
C LYS A 171 16.44 -8.74 4.39
N ALA A 172 17.53 -7.99 4.46
CA ALA A 172 18.05 -7.46 5.72
C ALA A 172 17.07 -6.45 6.36
N LEU A 173 16.46 -5.56 5.58
CA LEU A 173 15.44 -4.61 6.06
C LEU A 173 14.19 -5.35 6.55
N HIS A 174 13.70 -6.34 5.80
CA HIS A 174 12.56 -7.17 6.20
C HIS A 174 12.84 -7.89 7.52
N ARG A 175 13.97 -8.60 7.64
CA ARG A 175 14.35 -9.31 8.87
C ARG A 175 14.44 -8.37 10.07
N ARG A 176 15.11 -7.21 9.92
CA ARG A 176 15.24 -6.21 11.00
C ARG A 176 13.89 -5.59 11.37
N GLY A 177 13.03 -5.31 10.38
CA GLY A 177 11.69 -4.80 10.60
C GLY A 177 10.82 -5.78 11.38
N ILE A 178 10.79 -7.05 10.98
CA ILE A 178 10.06 -8.11 11.74
C ILE A 178 10.59 -8.22 13.18
N ALA A 179 11.92 -8.20 13.38
CA ALA A 179 12.48 -8.25 14.72
C ALA A 179 12.12 -7.01 15.57
N ALA A 180 12.02 -5.82 14.95
CA ALA A 180 11.60 -4.61 15.65
C ALA A 180 10.12 -4.68 16.06
N LEU A 181 9.23 -5.14 15.16
CA LEU A 181 7.82 -5.35 15.47
C LEU A 181 7.60 -6.36 16.60
N ARG A 182 8.32 -7.48 16.58
CA ARG A 182 8.24 -8.47 17.67
C ARG A 182 8.59 -7.86 19.01
N ARG A 183 9.69 -7.11 19.09
CA ARG A 183 10.09 -6.43 20.32
C ARG A 183 9.08 -5.36 20.78
N ALA A 184 8.42 -4.68 19.86
CA ALA A 184 7.36 -3.73 20.19
C ALA A 184 6.16 -4.46 20.82
N ILE A 185 5.67 -5.52 20.18
CA ILE A 185 4.54 -6.34 20.66
C ILE A 185 4.84 -6.95 22.05
N GLU A 186 6.05 -7.47 22.26
CA GLU A 186 6.47 -8.05 23.54
C GLU A 186 6.51 -7.00 24.66
N ARG A 187 6.93 -5.76 24.37
CA ARG A 187 6.96 -4.65 25.35
C ARG A 187 5.57 -4.15 25.73
N GLU A 188 4.63 -4.22 24.81
CA GLU A 188 3.25 -3.77 25.03
C GLU A 188 2.36 -4.83 25.72
N GLY A 189 2.93 -6.01 26.06
CA GLY A 189 2.24 -7.06 26.81
C GLY A 189 1.09 -7.73 26.08
N VAL A 190 1.08 -7.71 24.76
CA VAL A 190 0.06 -8.42 23.95
C VAL A 190 0.37 -9.92 24.01
N PRO A 191 -0.55 -10.78 24.55
CA PRO A 191 -0.38 -12.24 24.55
C PRO A 191 -0.29 -12.77 23.12
N ARG A 192 0.49 -13.85 22.96
CA ARG A 192 0.65 -14.56 21.69
C ARG A 192 -0.62 -15.24 21.25
#